data_9445d6c057333adf7d474597862b691f
#
_entry.id   9445d6c057333adf7d474597862b691f
#
_cell.length_a   1.000
_cell.length_b   1.000
_cell.length_c   1.000
_cell.angle_alpha   90.00
_cell.angle_beta   90.00
_cell.angle_gamma   90.00
#
_symmetry.space_group_name_H-M   'P 1'
#
loop_
_entity.id
_entity.type
_entity.pdbx_description
1 polymer ?
#
loop_
_entity_poly.entity_id
_entity_poly.type
_entity_poly.pdbx_seq_one_letter_code
_entity_poly.pdbx_strand_id
1 'polypeptide(L)'
;FIEEALKGFIIDERIGMVSGKILRSDRITLDSTGLFLSLWRTAKERGYGAKDKGQFEKEGYVFGVNGAVAFYHKAMLEEIKENGSYFDANFHFFYEDLDVAWRAQRFGWKGYYIPRAIAYHVRGGTARSSCGIDKPYARIYLSDRLHADLIKNRYLTIIKNESDFGFWLHFPAVALYDFVMWGYILLFRTQLIKPLLLNWKFLKSAFKKRG
;
A
#
# COMPACT_ATOMS: atom_id res chain seq x y z
N PHE A 1 -14.52 -2.83 -16.78
CA PHE A 1 -13.41 -2.96 -15.82
C PHE A 1 -13.12 -4.42 -15.48
N ILE A 2 -14.11 -5.18 -14.92
CA ILE A 2 -13.91 -6.56 -14.45
C ILE A 2 -13.39 -7.47 -15.57
N GLU A 3 -14.05 -7.47 -16.71
CA GLU A 3 -13.68 -8.29 -17.88
C GLU A 3 -12.23 -8.01 -18.34
N GLU A 4 -11.84 -6.73 -18.44
CA GLU A 4 -10.47 -6.36 -18.81
C GLU A 4 -9.45 -6.76 -17.74
N ALA A 5 -9.77 -6.56 -16.46
CA ALA A 5 -8.86 -6.92 -15.37
C ALA A 5 -8.62 -8.45 -15.30
N LEU A 6 -9.64 -9.26 -15.51
CA LEU A 6 -9.51 -10.73 -15.50
C LEU A 6 -8.56 -11.28 -16.57
N LYS A 7 -8.36 -10.55 -17.68
CA LYS A 7 -7.37 -10.92 -18.71
C LYS A 7 -5.93 -10.98 -18.17
N GLY A 8 -5.66 -10.26 -17.10
CA GLY A 8 -4.34 -10.27 -16.44
C GLY A 8 -3.95 -11.63 -15.89
N PHE A 9 -4.91 -12.43 -15.42
CA PHE A 9 -4.60 -13.75 -14.83
C PHE A 9 -4.24 -14.82 -15.83
N ILE A 10 -4.52 -14.63 -17.13
CA ILE A 10 -4.17 -15.59 -18.18
C ILE A 10 -2.81 -15.35 -18.83
N ILE A 11 -2.12 -14.27 -18.44
CA ILE A 11 -0.82 -13.89 -19.02
C ILE A 11 0.32 -14.73 -18.44
N ASP A 12 0.25 -15.00 -17.13
CA ASP A 12 1.25 -15.78 -16.40
C ASP A 12 0.55 -16.44 -15.20
N GLU A 13 0.73 -17.73 -15.01
CA GLU A 13 0.11 -18.53 -13.94
C GLU A 13 0.50 -18.05 -12.52
N ARG A 14 1.62 -17.31 -12.39
CA ARG A 14 2.07 -16.72 -11.13
C ARG A 14 1.53 -15.30 -10.90
N ILE A 15 0.66 -14.79 -11.75
CA ILE A 15 -0.05 -13.53 -11.46
C ILE A 15 -1.15 -13.81 -10.44
N GLY A 16 -0.92 -13.32 -9.23
CA GLY A 16 -1.85 -13.47 -8.10
C GLY A 16 -2.68 -12.23 -7.80
N MET A 17 -2.31 -11.08 -8.35
CA MET A 17 -2.96 -9.78 -8.13
C MET A 17 -3.06 -9.01 -9.42
N VAL A 18 -4.24 -8.49 -9.72
CA VAL A 18 -4.47 -7.64 -10.89
C VAL A 18 -5.24 -6.38 -10.51
N SER A 19 -4.83 -5.25 -11.05
CA SER A 19 -5.57 -4.00 -10.98
C SER A 19 -5.45 -3.24 -12.29
N GLY A 20 -6.35 -2.27 -12.47
CA GLY A 20 -6.38 -1.38 -13.62
C GLY A 20 -5.85 0.02 -13.33
N LYS A 21 -6.11 0.92 -14.29
CA LYS A 21 -5.93 2.35 -14.14
C LYS A 21 -7.02 2.89 -13.22
N ILE A 22 -6.62 3.35 -12.05
CA ILE A 22 -7.53 3.96 -11.08
C ILE A 22 -7.41 5.48 -11.23
N LEU A 23 -8.52 6.11 -11.59
CA LEU A 23 -8.68 7.56 -11.67
C LEU A 23 -9.49 8.06 -10.49
N ARG A 24 -9.30 9.31 -10.13
CA ARG A 24 -10.16 10.00 -9.17
C ARG A 24 -11.51 10.35 -9.81
N SER A 25 -12.42 10.84 -9.02
CA SER A 25 -13.79 11.23 -9.49
C SER A 25 -13.81 12.29 -10.58
N ASP A 26 -12.74 13.07 -10.72
CA ASP A 26 -12.58 14.03 -11.82
C ASP A 26 -12.28 13.38 -13.18
N ARG A 27 -12.02 12.06 -13.19
CA ARG A 27 -11.73 11.22 -14.38
C ARG A 27 -10.45 11.58 -15.15
N ILE A 28 -9.63 12.48 -14.63
CA ILE A 28 -8.38 12.93 -15.26
C ILE A 28 -7.17 12.83 -14.34
N THR A 29 -7.37 12.79 -13.02
CA THR A 29 -6.27 12.63 -12.06
C THR A 29 -6.09 11.16 -11.73
N LEU A 30 -4.86 10.68 -11.89
CA LEU A 30 -4.48 9.32 -11.52
C LEU A 30 -4.51 9.14 -10.00
N ASP A 31 -5.14 8.07 -9.57
CA ASP A 31 -5.11 7.63 -8.18
C ASP A 31 -4.09 6.52 -7.97
N SER A 32 -4.08 5.51 -8.83
CA SER A 32 -3.07 4.46 -8.86
C SER A 32 -2.97 3.80 -10.23
N THR A 33 -1.77 3.41 -10.61
CA THR A 33 -1.49 2.50 -11.72
C THR A 33 -0.60 1.33 -11.27
N GLY A 34 -0.61 1.04 -9.98
CA GLY A 34 0.15 -0.01 -9.32
C GLY A 34 0.85 0.48 -8.07
N LEU A 35 1.02 -0.43 -7.12
CA LEU A 35 1.65 -0.20 -5.84
C LEU A 35 3.13 -0.59 -5.90
N PHE A 36 3.99 0.23 -5.31
CA PHE A 36 5.43 0.01 -5.25
C PHE A 36 5.97 0.28 -3.85
N LEU A 37 7.07 -0.36 -3.53
CA LEU A 37 7.79 -0.17 -2.28
C LEU A 37 8.94 0.81 -2.49
N SER A 38 9.00 1.88 -1.68
CA SER A 38 10.10 2.84 -1.73
C SER A 38 11.35 2.31 -1.00
N LEU A 39 12.49 2.97 -1.18
CA LEU A 39 13.72 2.68 -0.44
C LEU A 39 13.55 2.85 1.09
N TRP A 40 12.68 3.78 1.50
CA TRP A 40 12.30 4.00 2.91
C TRP A 40 11.26 3.01 3.43
N ARG A 41 10.88 2.03 2.62
CA ARG A 41 9.83 1.05 2.94
C ARG A 41 8.46 1.70 3.21
N THR A 42 8.12 2.70 2.40
CA THR A 42 6.76 3.26 2.35
C THR A 42 6.06 2.81 1.07
N ALA A 43 4.75 2.63 1.15
CA ALA A 43 3.91 2.42 -0.03
C ALA A 43 3.97 3.61 -0.98
N LYS A 44 4.08 3.35 -2.27
CA LYS A 44 4.06 4.33 -3.36
C LYS A 44 3.08 3.90 -4.43
N GLU A 45 2.09 4.73 -4.66
CA GLU A 45 1.17 4.58 -5.80
C GLU A 45 1.79 5.22 -7.04
N ARG A 46 2.00 4.42 -8.09
CA ARG A 46 2.53 4.94 -9.36
C ARG A 46 1.51 5.88 -10.00
N GLY A 47 1.96 7.06 -10.39
CA GLY A 47 1.13 8.08 -11.03
C GLY A 47 0.25 8.89 -10.09
N TYR A 48 0.27 8.64 -8.76
CA TYR A 48 -0.58 9.32 -7.79
C TYR A 48 -0.56 10.84 -7.91
N GLY A 49 -1.74 11.44 -8.09
CA GLY A 49 -1.93 12.89 -8.18
C GLY A 49 -1.55 13.52 -9.52
N ALA A 50 -0.97 12.75 -10.44
CA ALA A 50 -0.66 13.24 -11.78
C ALA A 50 -1.90 13.24 -12.69
N LYS A 51 -1.97 14.16 -13.64
CA LYS A 51 -2.97 14.08 -14.71
C LYS A 51 -2.66 12.92 -15.64
N ASP A 52 -3.69 12.18 -16.03
CA ASP A 52 -3.55 11.14 -17.05
C ASP A 52 -3.39 11.81 -18.43
N LYS A 53 -2.22 11.55 -19.05
CA LYS A 53 -1.84 12.02 -20.37
C LYS A 53 -1.47 10.85 -21.29
N GLY A 54 -1.91 9.62 -20.92
CA GLY A 54 -1.53 8.41 -21.62
C GLY A 54 -0.14 7.86 -21.25
N GLN A 55 0.51 8.36 -20.18
CA GLN A 55 1.86 7.95 -19.79
C GLN A 55 1.92 6.55 -19.17
N PHE A 56 0.78 5.94 -18.86
CA PHE A 56 0.68 4.59 -18.29
C PHE A 56 -0.22 3.67 -19.13
N GLU A 57 -0.14 3.76 -20.45
CA GLU A 57 -0.91 2.88 -21.36
C GLU A 57 -0.26 1.52 -21.59
N LYS A 58 0.94 1.30 -21.08
CA LYS A 58 1.62 0.00 -21.18
C LYS A 58 1.28 -0.85 -19.96
N GLU A 59 0.74 -2.05 -20.21
CA GLU A 59 0.53 -3.06 -19.19
C GLU A 59 1.86 -3.66 -18.69
N GLY A 60 1.87 -4.27 -17.51
CA GLY A 60 3.06 -4.89 -16.99
C GLY A 60 3.04 -5.21 -15.50
N TYR A 61 4.13 -5.81 -15.05
CA TYR A 61 4.30 -6.19 -13.66
C TYR A 61 4.41 -4.99 -12.74
N VAL A 62 3.78 -5.12 -11.59
CA VAL A 62 3.83 -4.17 -10.48
C VAL A 62 4.14 -4.93 -9.18
N PHE A 63 4.66 -4.25 -8.18
CA PHE A 63 4.93 -4.89 -6.89
C PHE A 63 3.63 -5.38 -6.22
N GLY A 64 2.58 -4.58 -6.30
CA GLY A 64 1.27 -4.88 -5.77
C GLY A 64 0.18 -4.05 -6.41
N VAL A 65 -1.04 -4.23 -5.96
CA VAL A 65 -2.23 -3.57 -6.45
C VAL A 65 -2.91 -2.79 -5.33
N ASN A 66 -3.48 -1.64 -5.66
CA ASN A 66 -4.21 -0.82 -4.69
C ASN A 66 -5.48 -1.54 -4.23
N GLY A 67 -5.67 -1.67 -2.92
CA GLY A 67 -6.78 -2.41 -2.31
C GLY A 67 -8.17 -1.87 -2.61
N ALA A 68 -8.30 -0.61 -3.07
CA ALA A 68 -9.60 -0.05 -3.44
C ALA A 68 -10.21 -0.73 -4.67
N VAL A 69 -9.37 -1.23 -5.60
CA VAL A 69 -9.82 -1.87 -6.84
C VAL A 69 -8.86 -3.02 -7.21
N ALA A 70 -8.79 -4.04 -6.36
CA ALA A 70 -7.90 -5.18 -6.50
C ALA A 70 -8.66 -6.45 -6.86
N PHE A 71 -8.10 -7.26 -7.76
CA PHE A 71 -8.46 -8.65 -7.95
C PHE A 71 -7.36 -9.54 -7.42
N TYR A 72 -7.73 -10.52 -6.62
CA TYR A 72 -6.80 -11.49 -6.05
C TYR A 72 -7.15 -12.90 -6.51
N HIS A 73 -6.15 -13.64 -6.96
CA HIS A 73 -6.30 -15.05 -7.28
C HIS A 73 -6.48 -15.85 -5.99
N LYS A 74 -7.53 -16.71 -5.94
CA LYS A 74 -7.84 -17.48 -4.72
C LYS A 74 -6.67 -18.34 -4.26
N ALA A 75 -5.98 -19.03 -5.18
CA ALA A 75 -4.83 -19.86 -4.82
C ALA A 75 -3.71 -19.05 -4.14
N MET A 76 -3.42 -17.84 -4.63
CA MET A 76 -2.48 -16.93 -3.99
C MET A 76 -2.92 -16.62 -2.55
N LEU A 77 -4.18 -16.22 -2.35
CA LEU A 77 -4.69 -15.88 -1.02
C LEU A 77 -4.63 -17.06 -0.06
N GLU A 78 -4.94 -18.28 -0.53
CA GLU A 78 -4.84 -19.49 0.29
C GLU A 78 -3.39 -19.81 0.69
N GLU A 79 -2.43 -19.61 -0.21
CA GLU A 79 -1.01 -19.87 0.04
C GLU A 79 -0.38 -18.88 1.00
N ILE A 80 -0.77 -17.59 0.92
CA ILE A 80 -0.18 -16.53 1.75
C ILE A 80 -0.96 -16.23 3.04
N LYS A 81 -2.05 -16.93 3.31
CA LYS A 81 -2.87 -16.64 4.50
C LYS A 81 -2.09 -16.85 5.80
N GLU A 82 -2.36 -16.01 6.78
CA GLU A 82 -1.77 -16.07 8.12
C GLU A 82 -2.87 -16.30 9.17
N ASN A 83 -2.71 -17.32 9.99
CA ASN A 83 -3.67 -17.69 11.04
C ASN A 83 -5.12 -17.78 10.52
N GLY A 84 -5.30 -18.32 9.31
CA GLY A 84 -6.61 -18.49 8.68
C GLY A 84 -7.21 -17.23 8.03
N SER A 85 -6.47 -16.11 8.01
CA SER A 85 -6.94 -14.85 7.44
C SER A 85 -6.08 -14.41 6.26
N TYR A 86 -6.70 -13.84 5.22
CA TYR A 86 -6.01 -13.26 4.07
C TYR A 86 -5.42 -11.88 4.38
N PHE A 87 -6.14 -11.09 5.18
CA PHE A 87 -5.72 -9.77 5.63
C PHE A 87 -5.45 -9.77 7.13
N ASP A 88 -4.41 -9.08 7.56
CA ASP A 88 -4.08 -8.94 8.97
C ASP A 88 -4.91 -7.81 9.61
N ALA A 89 -5.83 -8.14 10.50
CA ALA A 89 -6.70 -7.19 11.18
C ALA A 89 -5.95 -6.12 12.01
N ASN A 90 -4.65 -6.30 12.30
CA ASN A 90 -3.85 -5.31 12.99
C ASN A 90 -3.59 -4.04 12.15
N PHE A 91 -3.79 -4.12 10.83
CA PHE A 91 -3.60 -2.96 9.96
C PHE A 91 -4.71 -1.93 10.09
N HIS A 92 -5.92 -2.28 10.40
CA HIS A 92 -7.09 -1.42 10.56
C HIS A 92 -7.35 -0.50 9.34
N PHE A 93 -6.39 0.35 8.93
CA PHE A 93 -6.51 1.27 7.79
C PHE A 93 -5.12 1.57 7.20
N PHE A 94 -4.96 1.45 5.88
CA PHE A 94 -3.71 1.57 5.11
C PHE A 94 -2.72 0.41 5.28
N TYR A 95 -1.96 0.13 4.23
CA TYR A 95 -0.90 -0.87 4.13
C TYR A 95 -1.35 -2.33 4.15
N GLU A 96 -2.64 -2.62 4.33
CA GLU A 96 -3.16 -3.98 4.25
C GLU A 96 -2.94 -4.59 2.86
N ASP A 97 -3.06 -3.78 1.82
CA ASP A 97 -2.79 -4.14 0.43
C ASP A 97 -1.28 -4.34 0.17
N LEU A 98 -0.44 -3.48 0.73
CA LEU A 98 1.01 -3.64 0.66
C LEU A 98 1.48 -4.90 1.40
N ASP A 99 0.91 -5.21 2.56
CA ASP A 99 1.22 -6.42 3.32
C ASP A 99 0.88 -7.69 2.50
N VAL A 100 -0.32 -7.73 1.91
CA VAL A 100 -0.72 -8.83 1.02
C VAL A 100 0.22 -8.93 -0.18
N ALA A 101 0.53 -7.81 -0.82
CA ALA A 101 1.42 -7.79 -1.97
C ALA A 101 2.83 -8.29 -1.62
N TRP A 102 3.37 -7.86 -0.48
CA TRP A 102 4.72 -8.25 -0.09
C TRP A 102 4.80 -9.72 0.32
N ARG A 103 3.80 -10.23 1.07
CA ARG A 103 3.69 -11.69 1.32
C ARG A 103 3.61 -12.46 0.02
N ALA A 104 2.75 -12.04 -0.90
CA ALA A 104 2.60 -12.68 -2.20
C ALA A 104 3.92 -12.74 -2.99
N GLN A 105 4.66 -11.63 -3.05
CA GLN A 105 5.99 -11.56 -3.69
C GLN A 105 6.99 -12.57 -3.07
N ARG A 106 6.96 -12.75 -1.75
CA ARG A 106 7.84 -13.73 -1.07
C ARG A 106 7.53 -15.18 -1.46
N PHE A 107 6.29 -15.48 -1.82
CA PHE A 107 5.85 -16.78 -2.34
C PHE A 107 5.97 -16.89 -3.87
N GLY A 108 6.59 -15.89 -4.53
CA GLY A 108 6.80 -15.87 -5.97
C GLY A 108 5.57 -15.48 -6.79
N TRP A 109 4.51 -15.00 -6.16
CA TRP A 109 3.37 -14.42 -6.85
C TRP A 109 3.67 -13.01 -7.33
N LYS A 110 3.03 -12.59 -8.42
CA LYS A 110 3.26 -11.31 -9.09
C LYS A 110 2.00 -10.45 -9.11
N GLY A 111 2.19 -9.14 -9.08
CA GLY A 111 1.15 -8.17 -9.38
C GLY A 111 1.18 -7.77 -10.86
N TYR A 112 0.03 -7.51 -11.46
CA TYR A 112 -0.06 -7.09 -12.84
C TYR A 112 -1.03 -5.91 -13.04
N TYR A 113 -0.63 -4.97 -13.87
CA TYR A 113 -1.38 -3.77 -14.19
C TYR A 113 -1.93 -3.84 -15.61
N ILE A 114 -3.24 -3.58 -15.76
CA ILE A 114 -3.95 -3.55 -17.05
C ILE A 114 -4.53 -2.15 -17.29
N PRO A 115 -3.97 -1.34 -18.19
CA PRO A 115 -4.42 0.04 -18.41
C PRO A 115 -5.84 0.17 -18.93
N ARG A 116 -6.34 -0.83 -19.68
CA ARG A 116 -7.70 -0.84 -20.23
C ARG A 116 -8.78 -1.09 -19.17
N ALA A 117 -8.41 -1.66 -18.02
CA ALA A 117 -9.29 -1.80 -16.88
C ALA A 117 -9.33 -0.47 -16.11
N ILE A 118 -10.29 0.39 -16.44
CA ILE A 118 -10.42 1.72 -15.84
C ILE A 118 -11.45 1.70 -14.72
N ALA A 119 -11.06 2.21 -13.54
CA ALA A 119 -11.95 2.38 -12.39
C ALA A 119 -11.84 3.80 -11.82
N TYR A 120 -12.85 4.22 -11.06
CA TYR A 120 -12.91 5.52 -10.42
C TYR A 120 -12.99 5.35 -8.91
N HIS A 121 -12.16 6.11 -8.19
CA HIS A 121 -12.07 6.01 -6.73
C HIS A 121 -12.25 7.36 -6.06
N VAL A 122 -13.20 7.44 -5.13
CA VAL A 122 -13.39 8.59 -4.23
C VAL A 122 -12.64 8.31 -2.93
N ARG A 123 -11.53 9.01 -2.70
CA ARG A 123 -10.74 8.85 -1.48
C ARG A 123 -11.43 9.43 -0.26
N GLY A 124 -12.02 8.58 0.57
CA GLY A 124 -12.69 9.00 1.81
C GLY A 124 -11.74 9.32 2.97
N GLY A 125 -10.61 8.59 3.09
CA GLY A 125 -9.69 8.72 4.23
C GLY A 125 -8.67 9.85 4.11
N THR A 126 -8.31 10.26 2.89
CA THR A 126 -7.22 11.23 2.63
C THR A 126 -7.65 12.45 1.83
N ALA A 127 -8.81 12.44 1.19
CA ALA A 127 -9.33 13.56 0.42
C ALA A 127 -10.24 14.45 1.27
N ARG A 128 -10.14 15.76 1.11
CA ARG A 128 -11.01 16.75 1.80
C ARG A 128 -12.10 17.34 0.92
N SER A 129 -12.10 17.08 -0.37
CA SER A 129 -13.16 17.55 -1.25
C SER A 129 -14.25 16.50 -1.38
N SER A 130 -15.49 16.94 -1.56
CA SER A 130 -16.61 16.06 -1.91
C SER A 130 -16.40 15.31 -3.23
N CYS A 131 -15.47 15.79 -4.07
CA CYS A 131 -15.08 15.17 -5.33
C CYS A 131 -13.97 14.10 -5.19
N GLY A 132 -13.43 13.87 -4.00
CA GLY A 132 -12.35 12.93 -3.79
C GLY A 132 -11.01 13.34 -4.41
N ILE A 133 -10.82 14.64 -4.70
CA ILE A 133 -9.57 15.16 -5.25
C ILE A 133 -8.67 15.61 -4.10
N ASP A 134 -7.50 15.01 -3.98
CA ASP A 134 -6.53 15.37 -2.95
C ASP A 134 -5.92 16.74 -3.19
N LYS A 135 -5.67 17.44 -2.09
CA LYS A 135 -4.71 18.54 -2.07
C LYS A 135 -3.27 18.00 -2.06
N PRO A 136 -2.27 18.79 -2.51
CA PRO A 136 -0.87 18.39 -2.51
C PRO A 136 -0.46 17.85 -1.15
N TYR A 137 -0.29 17.54 -0.30
CA TYR A 137 0.06 17.04 1.04
C TYR A 137 -1.13 16.42 1.79
N ALA A 138 -1.77 15.42 1.20
CA ALA A 138 -2.90 14.73 1.81
C ALA A 138 -2.69 14.29 3.27
N ARG A 139 -1.46 13.91 3.64
CA ARG A 139 -1.13 13.45 4.99
C ARG A 139 -1.36 14.47 6.09
N ILE A 140 -1.19 15.76 5.82
CA ILE A 140 -1.45 16.82 6.83
C ILE A 140 -2.94 16.94 7.17
N TYR A 141 -3.80 16.37 6.34
CA TYR A 141 -5.25 16.38 6.54
C TYR A 141 -5.79 15.11 7.20
N LEU A 142 -4.93 14.13 7.48
CA LEU A 142 -5.32 12.95 8.24
C LEU A 142 -5.65 13.32 9.69
N SER A 143 -6.68 12.67 10.24
CA SER A 143 -6.87 12.67 11.69
C SER A 143 -5.67 12.04 12.39
N ASP A 144 -5.43 12.39 13.65
CA ASP A 144 -4.29 11.86 14.40
C ASP A 144 -4.34 10.32 14.49
N ARG A 145 -5.55 9.75 14.58
CA ARG A 145 -5.75 8.30 14.58
C ARG A 145 -5.26 7.67 13.27
N LEU A 146 -5.71 8.17 12.13
CA LEU A 146 -5.32 7.64 10.82
C LEU A 146 -3.83 7.88 10.54
N HIS A 147 -3.26 8.98 11.03
CA HIS A 147 -1.84 9.25 10.91
C HIS A 147 -1.02 8.26 11.76
N ALA A 148 -1.46 7.97 12.99
CA ALA A 148 -0.82 6.96 13.83
C ALA A 148 -0.93 5.55 13.21
N ASP A 149 -2.08 5.21 12.60
CA ASP A 149 -2.24 3.95 11.86
C ASP A 149 -1.26 3.86 10.67
N LEU A 150 -1.11 4.93 9.90
CA LEU A 150 -0.18 4.97 8.77
C LEU A 150 1.26 4.69 9.21
N ILE A 151 1.71 5.29 10.32
CA ILE A 151 3.05 5.11 10.88
C ILE A 151 3.22 3.70 11.45
N LYS A 152 2.28 3.25 12.26
CA LYS A 152 2.25 1.89 12.83
C LYS A 152 2.31 0.85 11.72
N ASN A 153 1.47 0.98 10.71
CA ASN A 153 1.34 -0.03 9.65
C ASN A 153 2.59 -0.15 8.80
N ARG A 154 3.32 0.97 8.57
CA ARG A 154 4.63 0.89 7.94
C ARG A 154 5.59 0.00 8.75
N TYR A 155 5.66 0.16 10.07
CA TYR A 155 6.48 -0.71 10.91
C TYR A 155 6.00 -2.16 10.91
N LEU A 156 4.68 -2.40 11.00
CA LEU A 156 4.12 -3.76 10.91
C LEU A 156 4.55 -4.44 9.62
N THR A 157 4.43 -3.74 8.49
CA THR A 157 4.76 -4.28 7.17
C THR A 157 6.25 -4.61 7.06
N ILE A 158 7.14 -3.73 7.54
CA ILE A 158 8.59 -3.98 7.56
C ILE A 158 8.92 -5.19 8.44
N ILE A 159 8.42 -5.22 9.67
CA ILE A 159 8.72 -6.30 10.63
C ILE A 159 8.27 -7.65 10.09
N LYS A 160 7.09 -7.72 9.49
CA LYS A 160 6.53 -8.98 8.98
C LYS A 160 7.24 -9.48 7.72
N ASN A 161 7.56 -8.58 6.80
CA ASN A 161 7.85 -8.97 5.43
C ASN A 161 9.30 -8.74 5.01
N GLU A 162 10.05 -7.84 5.66
CA GLU A 162 11.43 -7.54 5.24
C GLU A 162 12.35 -8.71 5.60
N SER A 163 13.16 -9.15 4.64
CA SER A 163 14.21 -10.13 4.89
C SER A 163 15.37 -9.50 5.69
N ASP A 164 16.17 -10.32 6.37
CA ASP A 164 17.32 -9.81 7.12
C ASP A 164 18.32 -9.11 6.22
N PHE A 165 18.61 -9.69 5.05
CA PHE A 165 19.46 -9.04 4.04
C PHE A 165 18.84 -7.73 3.54
N GLY A 166 17.57 -7.73 3.17
CA GLY A 166 16.85 -6.54 2.73
C GLY A 166 16.82 -5.45 3.80
N PHE A 167 16.64 -5.83 5.06
CA PHE A 167 16.66 -4.91 6.19
C PHE A 167 18.01 -4.16 6.27
N TRP A 168 19.13 -4.88 6.29
CA TRP A 168 20.44 -4.25 6.40
C TRP A 168 20.80 -3.42 5.17
N LEU A 169 20.41 -3.87 3.97
CA LEU A 169 20.60 -3.12 2.74
C LEU A 169 19.86 -1.77 2.75
N HIS A 170 18.65 -1.72 3.29
CA HIS A 170 17.81 -0.52 3.28
C HIS A 170 17.85 0.26 4.60
N PHE A 171 18.53 -0.29 5.62
CA PHE A 171 18.59 0.33 6.95
C PHE A 171 19.02 1.81 6.94
N PRO A 172 20.05 2.24 6.19
CA PRO A 172 20.43 3.64 6.16
C PRO A 172 19.29 4.57 5.68
N ALA A 173 18.58 4.14 4.63
CA ALA A 173 17.45 4.90 4.10
C ALA A 173 16.25 4.91 5.09
N VAL A 174 15.95 3.76 5.67
CA VAL A 174 14.88 3.62 6.67
C VAL A 174 15.17 4.47 7.90
N ALA A 175 16.41 4.41 8.42
CA ALA A 175 16.83 5.17 9.60
C ALA A 175 16.77 6.69 9.35
N LEU A 176 17.22 7.15 8.19
CA LEU A 176 17.13 8.57 7.82
C LEU A 176 15.68 9.04 7.75
N TYR A 177 14.82 8.25 7.11
CA TYR A 177 13.39 8.56 7.04
C TYR A 177 12.77 8.63 8.44
N ASP A 178 13.08 7.66 9.29
CA ASP A 178 12.54 7.60 10.66
C ASP A 178 13.07 8.75 11.52
N PHE A 179 14.32 9.11 11.40
CA PHE A 179 14.89 10.26 12.08
C PHE A 179 14.14 11.55 11.74
N VAL A 180 13.91 11.81 10.46
CA VAL A 180 13.16 13.01 9.99
C VAL A 180 11.70 12.93 10.45
N MET A 181 11.06 11.78 10.32
CA MET A 181 9.66 11.57 10.70
C MET A 181 9.46 11.78 12.21
N TRP A 182 10.30 11.17 13.05
CA TRP A 182 10.21 11.32 14.50
C TRP A 182 10.59 12.73 14.95
N GLY A 183 11.58 13.36 14.32
CA GLY A 183 11.89 14.77 14.55
C GLY A 183 10.67 15.67 14.28
N TYR A 184 9.99 15.46 13.15
CA TYR A 184 8.75 16.18 12.85
C TYR A 184 7.63 15.91 13.88
N ILE A 185 7.45 14.67 14.32
CA ILE A 185 6.43 14.33 15.32
C ILE A 185 6.74 15.03 16.65
N LEU A 186 7.98 14.95 17.12
CA LEU A 186 8.39 15.53 18.39
C LEU A 186 8.31 17.06 18.42
N LEU A 187 8.57 17.72 17.29
CA LEU A 187 8.55 19.18 17.21
C LEU A 187 7.16 19.76 16.89
N PHE A 188 6.36 19.06 16.06
CA PHE A 188 5.16 19.66 15.47
C PHE A 188 3.87 18.84 15.67
N ARG A 189 3.96 17.56 16.08
CA ARG A 189 2.79 16.67 16.17
C ARG A 189 2.85 15.76 17.40
N THR A 190 3.19 16.32 18.57
CA THR A 190 3.33 15.57 19.83
C THR A 190 2.08 14.80 20.24
N GLN A 191 0.90 15.23 19.81
CA GLN A 191 -0.37 14.52 20.03
C GLN A 191 -0.39 13.10 19.42
N LEU A 192 0.48 12.80 18.45
CA LEU A 192 0.62 11.44 17.86
C LEU A 192 1.36 10.46 18.78
N ILE A 193 2.14 10.94 19.76
CA ILE A 193 2.98 10.09 20.61
C ILE A 193 2.12 9.11 21.40
N LYS A 194 1.06 9.58 22.04
CA LYS A 194 0.18 8.72 22.83
C LYS A 194 -0.49 7.61 22.00
N PRO A 195 -1.14 7.88 20.84
CA PRO A 195 -1.65 6.84 19.97
C PRO A 195 -0.58 5.84 19.49
N LEU A 196 0.63 6.31 19.18
CA LEU A 196 1.73 5.43 18.73
C LEU A 196 2.19 4.50 19.85
N LEU A 197 2.33 5.00 21.08
CA LEU A 197 2.67 4.16 22.24
C LEU A 197 1.59 3.09 22.52
N LEU A 198 0.31 3.42 22.41
CA LEU A 198 -0.79 2.47 22.55
C LEU A 198 -0.77 1.38 21.47
N ASN A 199 -0.20 1.68 20.31
CA ASN A 199 -0.06 0.76 19.19
C ASN A 199 1.14 -0.21 19.35
N TRP A 200 2.01 -0.05 20.35
CA TRP A 200 3.20 -0.88 20.57
C TRP A 200 2.91 -2.38 20.66
N LYS A 201 1.74 -2.73 21.21
CA LYS A 201 1.28 -4.13 21.27
C LYS A 201 1.20 -4.82 19.91
N PHE A 202 0.87 -4.08 18.86
CA PHE A 202 0.75 -4.60 17.50
C PHE A 202 2.12 -4.94 16.90
N LEU A 203 3.18 -4.20 17.26
CA LEU A 203 4.55 -4.51 16.83
C LEU A 203 5.01 -5.86 17.36
N LYS A 204 4.72 -6.18 18.64
CA LYS A 204 4.99 -7.51 19.21
C LYS A 204 4.25 -8.62 18.46
N SER A 205 3.01 -8.38 18.04
CA SER A 205 2.25 -9.33 17.23
C SER A 205 2.87 -9.54 15.85
N ALA A 206 3.41 -8.48 15.22
CA ALA A 206 4.05 -8.56 13.92
C ALA A 206 5.32 -9.45 13.95
N PHE A 207 6.14 -9.37 15.00
CA PHE A 207 7.29 -10.26 15.18
C PHE A 207 6.91 -11.74 15.24
N LYS A 208 5.76 -12.08 15.84
CA LYS A 208 5.24 -13.47 15.88
C LYS A 208 4.75 -13.97 14.52
N LYS A 209 4.41 -13.05 13.60
CA LYS A 209 3.93 -13.33 12.25
C LYS A 209 5.02 -13.24 11.19
N ARG A 210 6.25 -12.89 11.60
CA ARG A 210 7.40 -12.87 10.70
C ARG A 210 7.70 -14.29 10.24
N GLY A 211 7.60 -14.55 8.94
CA GLY A 211 7.90 -15.82 8.30
C GLY A 211 9.30 -15.88 7.73
#